data_a1f9ba7cbcfa80377575fbd197052bc4
#
_entry.id   a1f9ba7cbcfa80377575fbd197052bc4
#
_cell.length_a   1.000
_cell.length_b   1.000
_cell.length_c   1.000
_cell.angle_alpha   90.00
_cell.angle_beta   90.00
_cell.angle_gamma   90.00
#
_symmetry.space_group_name_H-M   'P 1'
#
loop_
_entity.id
_entity.type
_entity.pdbx_description
1 polymer ?
#
loop_
_entity_poly.entity_id
_entity_poly.type
_entity_poly.pdbx_seq_one_letter_code
_entity_poly.pdbx_strand_id
1 'polypeptide(L)' 'MQERFKKDLEEIKRSQYIMNNAINEIRNTLEATNSRITEAEDRISEIEYRMLEINEAERKKMN' A
#
# COMPACT_ATOMS: atom_id res chain seq x y z
N MET A 1 5.74 37.49 27.67
CA MET A 1 4.53 36.81 27.11
C MET A 1 4.57 36.65 25.62
N GLN A 2 4.87 37.70 24.87
CA GLN A 2 4.91 37.62 23.41
C GLN A 2 6.01 36.69 22.88
N GLU A 3 7.17 36.69 23.53
CA GLU A 3 8.28 35.85 23.11
C GLU A 3 7.99 34.37 23.32
N ARG A 4 7.32 34.02 24.41
CA ARG A 4 6.95 32.66 24.72
C ARG A 4 5.89 32.17 23.73
N PHE A 5 4.96 33.04 23.38
CA PHE A 5 3.92 32.74 22.43
C PHE A 5 4.50 32.46 21.03
N LYS A 6 5.45 33.29 20.63
CA LYS A 6 6.16 33.11 19.34
C LYS A 6 6.92 31.80 19.31
N LYS A 7 7.56 31.45 20.40
CA LYS A 7 8.34 30.23 20.52
C LYS A 7 7.43 29.01 20.40
N ASP A 8 6.29 29.07 21.06
CA ASP A 8 5.30 28.00 21.02
C ASP A 8 4.75 27.84 19.61
N LEU A 9 4.48 28.94 18.91
CA LEU A 9 4.00 28.89 17.52
C LEU A 9 5.04 28.28 16.60
N GLU A 10 6.31 28.64 16.80
CA GLU A 10 7.38 28.07 15.98
C GLU A 10 7.50 26.56 16.17
N GLU A 11 7.37 26.12 17.42
CA GLU A 11 7.41 24.69 17.73
C GLU A 11 6.24 23.95 17.10
N ILE A 12 5.05 24.53 17.15
CA ILE A 12 3.87 23.95 16.53
C ILE A 12 4.05 23.86 15.01
N LYS A 13 4.54 24.91 14.38
CA LYS A 13 4.79 24.92 12.94
C LYS A 13 5.80 23.86 12.55
N ARG A 14 6.84 23.71 13.34
CA ARG A 14 7.87 22.70 13.09
C ARG A 14 7.30 21.30 13.20
N SER A 15 6.50 21.07 14.25
CA SER A 15 5.84 19.79 14.45
C SER A 15 4.89 19.47 13.29
N GLN A 16 4.14 20.45 12.81
CA GLN A 16 3.25 20.27 11.67
C GLN A 16 4.02 19.92 10.41
N TYR A 17 5.14 20.56 10.20
CA TYR A 17 5.99 20.29 9.03
C TYR A 17 6.49 18.85 9.05
N ILE A 18 6.96 18.40 10.21
CA ILE A 18 7.44 17.03 10.37
C ILE A 18 6.31 16.03 10.15
N MET A 19 5.14 16.31 10.73
CA MET A 19 3.98 15.43 10.57
C MET A 19 3.51 15.37 9.13
N ASN A 20 3.50 16.49 8.43
CA ASN A 20 3.10 16.51 7.02
C ASN A 20 4.04 15.68 6.16
N ASN A 21 5.34 15.77 6.43
CA ASN A 21 6.32 14.96 5.72
C ASN A 21 6.13 13.47 6.01
N ALA A 22 5.86 13.13 7.27
CA ALA A 22 5.60 11.75 7.65
C ALA A 22 4.33 11.22 6.97
N ILE A 23 3.28 12.02 6.91
CA ILE A 23 2.03 11.65 6.26
C ILE A 23 2.26 11.40 4.77
N ASN A 24 3.06 12.23 4.11
CA ASN A 24 3.37 12.05 2.70
C ASN A 24 4.14 10.76 2.46
N GLU A 25 5.10 10.45 3.32
CA GLU A 25 5.86 9.20 3.22
C GLU A 25 4.96 7.99 3.42
N ILE A 26 4.06 8.06 4.41
CA ILE A 26 3.11 6.98 4.67
C ILE A 26 2.19 6.79 3.46
N ARG A 27 1.71 7.88 2.89
CA ARG A 27 0.85 7.81 1.70
C ARG A 27 1.57 7.14 0.53
N ASN A 28 2.82 7.54 0.29
CA ASN A 28 3.62 6.94 -0.78
C ASN A 28 3.85 5.46 -0.56
N THR A 29 4.13 5.07 0.69
CA THR A 29 4.32 3.68 1.06
C THR A 29 3.04 2.87 0.85
N LEU A 30 1.89 3.43 1.22
CA LEU A 30 0.61 2.77 1.03
C LEU A 30 0.28 2.59 -0.45
N GLU A 31 0.57 3.58 -1.27
CA GLU A 31 0.36 3.47 -2.72
C GLU A 31 1.22 2.37 -3.32
N ALA A 32 2.50 2.31 -2.93
CA ALA A 32 3.39 1.26 -3.39
C ALA A 32 2.90 -0.12 -2.93
N THR A 33 2.47 -0.23 -1.68
CA THR A 33 1.94 -1.47 -1.13
C THR A 33 0.68 -1.91 -1.86
N ASN A 34 -0.24 -0.98 -2.14
CA ASN A 34 -1.45 -1.26 -2.90
C ASN A 34 -1.13 -1.79 -4.30
N SER A 35 -0.15 -1.19 -4.97
CA SER A 35 0.27 -1.67 -6.29
C SER A 35 0.78 -3.10 -6.22
N ARG A 36 1.55 -3.42 -5.20
CA ARG A 36 2.07 -4.78 -5.00
C ARG A 36 0.96 -5.78 -4.72
N ILE A 37 -0.02 -5.37 -3.92
CA ILE A 37 -1.18 -6.22 -3.63
C ILE A 37 -1.96 -6.49 -4.91
N THR A 38 -2.19 -5.47 -5.72
CA THR A 38 -2.91 -5.62 -6.98
C THR A 38 -2.18 -6.59 -7.92
N GLU A 39 -0.86 -6.46 -8.04
CA GLU A 39 -0.05 -7.38 -8.84
C GLU A 39 -0.14 -8.81 -8.31
N ALA A 40 -0.07 -8.97 -6.99
CA ALA A 40 -0.17 -10.29 -6.38
C ALA A 40 -1.55 -10.92 -6.64
N GLU A 41 -2.61 -10.11 -6.56
CA GLU A 41 -3.96 -10.58 -6.86
C GLU A 41 -4.09 -11.04 -8.30
N ASP A 42 -3.49 -10.29 -9.24
CA ASP A 42 -3.50 -10.66 -10.65
C ASP A 42 -2.78 -12.00 -10.87
N ARG A 43 -1.65 -12.20 -10.21
CA ARG A 43 -0.90 -13.44 -10.29
C ARG A 43 -1.67 -14.61 -9.71
N ILE A 44 -2.35 -14.39 -8.60
CA ILE A 44 -3.17 -15.42 -7.97
C ILE A 44 -4.30 -15.82 -8.91
N SER A 45 -4.96 -14.85 -9.53
CA SER A 45 -6.02 -15.11 -10.49
C SER A 45 -5.53 -15.94 -11.68
N GLU A 46 -4.34 -15.61 -12.18
CA GLU A 46 -3.71 -16.37 -13.26
C GLU A 46 -3.45 -17.82 -12.88
N ILE A 47 -2.92 -18.01 -11.69
CA ILE A 47 -2.60 -19.33 -11.17
C ILE A 47 -3.88 -20.16 -11.00
N GLU A 48 -4.92 -19.56 -10.46
CA GLU A 48 -6.21 -20.21 -10.29
C GLU A 48 -6.80 -20.65 -11.63
N TYR A 49 -6.68 -19.80 -12.63
CA TYR A 49 -7.16 -20.11 -13.97
C TYR A 49 -6.39 -21.30 -14.57
N ARG A 50 -5.08 -21.31 -14.43
CA ARG A 50 -4.24 -22.42 -14.89
C ARG A 50 -4.56 -23.71 -14.17
N MET A 51 -4.82 -23.64 -12.88
CA MET A 51 -5.20 -24.83 -12.11
C MET A 51 -6.51 -25.42 -12.59
N LEU A 52 -7.46 -24.56 -12.93
CA LEU A 52 -8.73 -25.02 -13.50
C LEU A 52 -8.52 -25.72 -14.85
N GLU A 53 -7.64 -25.16 -15.68
CA GLU A 53 -7.31 -25.78 -16.97
C GLU A 53 -6.66 -27.15 -16.79
N ILE A 54 -5.74 -27.27 -15.86
CA ILE A 54 -5.05 -28.52 -15.57
C ILE A 54 -6.03 -29.55 -15.05
N ASN A 55 -6.92 -29.17 -14.15
CA ASN A 55 -7.92 -30.07 -13.60
C ASN A 55 -8.88 -30.58 -14.68
N GLU A 56 -9.28 -29.73 -15.62
CA GLU A 56 -10.13 -30.12 -16.75
C GLU A 56 -9.41 -31.12 -17.67
N ALA A 57 -8.14 -30.86 -17.93
CA ALA A 57 -7.34 -31.74 -18.77
C ALA A 57 -7.18 -33.12 -18.12
N GLU A 58 -6.95 -33.17 -16.81
CA GLU A 58 -6.86 -34.43 -16.08
C GLU A 58 -8.17 -35.19 -16.09
N ARG A 59 -9.28 -34.48 -15.93
CA ARG A 59 -10.61 -35.09 -15.94
C ARG A 59 -10.90 -35.71 -17.30
N LYS A 60 -10.53 -35.05 -18.36
CA LYS A 60 -10.71 -35.56 -19.72
C LYS A 60 -9.86 -36.80 -20.00
N LYS A 61 -8.65 -36.83 -19.44
CA LYS A 61 -7.75 -37.98 -19.56
C LYS A 61 -8.27 -39.21 -18.85
N MET A 62 -8.99 -39.03 -17.76
CA MET A 62 -9.52 -40.15 -16.99
C MET A 62 -10.75 -40.77 -17.61
N ASN A 63 -11.46 -39.98 -18.39
CA ASN A 63 -12.65 -40.46 -19.10
C ASN A 63 -12.28 -41.08 -20.45
#